data_cf6eda35fa644603421238e1f0689029
#
_entry.id   cf6eda35fa644603421238e1f0689029
#
_cell.length_a   1.000
_cell.length_b   1.000
_cell.length_c   1.000
_cell.angle_alpha   90.00
_cell.angle_beta   90.00
_cell.angle_gamma   90.00
#
_symmetry.space_group_name_H-M   'P 1'
#
loop_
_entity.id
_entity.type
_entity.pdbx_description
1 polymer ?
#
loop_
_entity_poly.entity_id
_entity_poly.type
_entity_poly.pdbx_seq_one_letter_code
_entity_poly.pdbx_strand_id
1 'polypeptide(L)'
;MKLSSACSMLFGLLFTDFTNVANAQCPDVHIVFARGSGEMPGFGILGQPLVSGIAANLPGMSVSAYAINYRAAYDQTSAGPGATDMTNHVVSVAQACPNTVFVLGGYSQGASVTDISIGVKTRLGSGKTIPESLAPRIKAIVTFGNPLKLSGLTIKNSSPTYGSKAIEFCNLGDPVCAAGFNMMAHLMYSRDGSVTNAARQAAALVRGNTKALRG
;
A
#
# COMPACT_ATOMS: atom_id res chain seq x y z
N MET A 1 70.86 49.54 7.95
CA MET A 1 70.40 48.10 7.96
C MET A 1 69.07 48.06 8.64
N LYS A 2 67.97 47.91 7.88
CA LYS A 2 66.61 47.69 8.39
C LYS A 2 66.01 46.52 7.64
N LEU A 3 65.83 45.42 8.31
CA LEU A 3 65.08 44.26 7.79
C LEU A 3 63.57 44.57 7.88
N SER A 4 62.86 44.42 6.78
CA SER A 4 61.41 44.48 6.70
C SER A 4 60.93 43.10 6.59
N SER A 5 60.15 42.67 7.60
CA SER A 5 59.49 41.33 7.67
C SER A 5 58.11 41.45 7.04
N ALA A 6 57.91 40.77 5.92
CA ALA A 6 56.60 40.67 5.28
C ALA A 6 55.81 39.47 5.87
N CYS A 7 54.71 39.82 6.51
CA CYS A 7 53.76 38.83 7.05
C CYS A 7 52.72 38.47 5.97
N SER A 8 52.83 37.27 5.38
CA SER A 8 51.84 36.74 4.43
C SER A 8 50.65 36.13 5.22
N MET A 9 49.51 36.81 5.18
CA MET A 9 48.23 36.22 5.63
C MET A 9 47.67 35.32 4.54
N LEU A 10 47.70 34.02 4.79
CA LEU A 10 46.90 33.06 4.03
C LEU A 10 45.43 33.16 4.47
N PHE A 11 44.60 33.67 3.58
CA PHE A 11 43.13 33.62 3.71
C PHE A 11 42.67 32.25 3.25
N GLY A 12 42.40 31.37 4.21
CA GLY A 12 41.75 30.05 3.95
C GLY A 12 40.30 30.26 3.61
N LEU A 13 39.93 30.03 2.35
CA LEU A 13 38.53 29.92 1.89
C LEU A 13 37.99 28.62 2.41
N LEU A 14 37.18 28.69 3.46
CA LEU A 14 36.29 27.58 3.87
C LEU A 14 35.14 27.45 2.86
N PHE A 15 35.27 26.53 1.91
CA PHE A 15 34.15 26.06 1.13
C PHE A 15 33.26 25.23 2.04
N THR A 16 32.18 25.81 2.52
CA THR A 16 31.06 25.02 3.10
C THR A 16 30.30 24.40 1.95
N ASP A 17 30.58 23.13 1.66
CA ASP A 17 29.73 22.33 0.80
C ASP A 17 28.35 22.21 1.47
N PHE A 18 27.42 23.06 1.05
CA PHE A 18 26.01 22.84 1.28
C PHE A 18 25.59 21.65 0.41
N THR A 19 25.73 20.44 0.94
CA THR A 19 25.04 19.30 0.39
C THR A 19 23.53 19.59 0.53
N ASN A 20 22.91 20.00 -0.59
CA ASN A 20 21.48 20.00 -0.74
C ASN A 20 21.02 18.54 -0.62
N VAL A 21 20.80 18.07 0.61
CA VAL A 21 20.00 16.90 0.86
C VAL A 21 18.60 17.30 0.41
N ALA A 22 18.21 16.85 -0.79
CA ALA A 22 16.84 16.96 -1.24
C ALA A 22 15.98 16.32 -0.14
N ASN A 23 15.33 17.17 0.65
CA ASN A 23 14.41 16.74 1.69
C ASN A 23 13.24 16.10 0.93
N ALA A 24 13.26 14.77 0.77
CA ALA A 24 12.15 14.04 0.18
C ALA A 24 10.93 14.33 1.06
N GLN A 25 10.07 15.22 0.56
CA GLN A 25 8.91 15.69 1.31
C GLN A 25 8.02 14.46 1.57
N CYS A 26 7.73 14.19 2.85
CA CYS A 26 6.87 13.09 3.25
C CYS A 26 5.47 13.27 2.66
N PRO A 27 4.90 12.24 2.03
CA PRO A 27 3.54 12.32 1.52
C PRO A 27 2.52 12.31 2.67
N ASP A 28 1.38 12.96 2.45
CA ASP A 28 0.25 12.86 3.39
C ASP A 28 -0.30 11.43 3.41
N VAL A 29 -0.40 10.82 2.21
CA VAL A 29 -0.94 9.48 2.02
C VAL A 29 0.03 8.62 1.23
N HIS A 30 0.31 7.42 1.71
CA HIS A 30 1.12 6.43 1.00
C HIS A 30 0.31 5.17 0.73
N ILE A 31 0.16 4.83 -0.56
CA ILE A 31 -0.61 3.67 -1.01
C ILE A 31 0.35 2.52 -1.28
N VAL A 32 0.08 1.35 -0.71
CA VAL A 32 0.89 0.16 -0.88
C VAL A 32 0.02 -0.94 -1.47
N PHE A 33 0.37 -1.45 -2.65
CA PHE A 33 -0.49 -2.38 -3.39
C PHE A 33 0.27 -3.61 -3.91
N ALA A 34 -0.34 -4.78 -3.71
CA ALA A 34 0.14 -6.06 -4.20
C ALA A 34 -0.71 -6.53 -5.39
N ARG A 35 -0.05 -6.75 -6.54
CA ARG A 35 -0.66 -7.23 -7.77
C ARG A 35 -1.15 -8.69 -7.67
N GLY A 36 -1.90 -9.15 -8.65
CA GLY A 36 -2.34 -10.55 -8.76
C GLY A 36 -1.27 -11.49 -9.30
N SER A 37 -1.54 -12.80 -9.22
CA SER A 37 -0.66 -13.86 -9.75
C SER A 37 -0.40 -13.66 -11.24
N GLY A 38 0.87 -13.83 -11.65
CA GLY A 38 1.29 -13.75 -13.04
C GLY A 38 1.31 -12.36 -13.66
N GLU A 39 0.89 -11.32 -12.93
CA GLU A 39 1.01 -9.94 -13.43
C GLU A 39 2.46 -9.49 -13.45
N MET A 40 2.81 -8.65 -14.42
CA MET A 40 4.14 -8.06 -14.53
C MET A 40 4.50 -7.22 -13.29
N PRO A 41 5.78 -7.10 -12.93
CA PRO A 41 6.22 -6.23 -11.83
C PRO A 41 5.62 -4.82 -11.93
N GLY A 42 5.20 -4.28 -10.79
CA GLY A 42 4.50 -3.01 -10.69
C GLY A 42 3.14 -3.15 -10.00
N PHE A 43 2.24 -2.24 -10.30
CA PHE A 43 0.92 -2.16 -9.67
C PHE A 43 -0.13 -3.15 -10.23
N GLY A 44 0.18 -3.87 -11.31
CA GLY A 44 -0.80 -4.70 -12.01
C GLY A 44 -1.96 -3.88 -12.62
N ILE A 45 -2.99 -4.60 -13.10
CA ILE A 45 -4.12 -3.98 -13.81
C ILE A 45 -5.05 -3.16 -12.89
N LEU A 46 -5.07 -3.45 -11.59
CA LEU A 46 -5.96 -2.78 -10.64
C LEU A 46 -5.25 -1.71 -9.79
N GLY A 47 -3.97 -1.91 -9.46
CA GLY A 47 -3.28 -1.02 -8.55
C GLY A 47 -3.04 0.38 -9.13
N GLN A 48 -2.63 0.48 -10.39
CA GLN A 48 -2.39 1.79 -11.01
C GLN A 48 -3.67 2.65 -11.09
N PRO A 49 -4.81 2.16 -11.60
CA PRO A 49 -6.04 2.95 -11.59
C PRO A 49 -6.58 3.21 -10.18
N LEU A 50 -6.37 2.31 -9.21
CA LEU A 50 -6.73 2.56 -7.81
C LEU A 50 -5.94 3.73 -7.22
N VAL A 51 -4.60 3.73 -7.40
CA VAL A 51 -3.73 4.82 -6.95
C VAL A 51 -4.16 6.16 -7.54
N SER A 52 -4.35 6.21 -8.86
CA SER A 52 -4.78 7.43 -9.55
C SER A 52 -6.16 7.89 -9.07
N GLY A 53 -7.09 6.95 -8.88
CA GLY A 53 -8.44 7.23 -8.39
C GLY A 53 -8.45 7.76 -6.95
N ILE A 54 -7.64 7.20 -6.04
CA ILE A 54 -7.51 7.70 -4.67
C ILE A 54 -6.93 9.11 -4.68
N ALA A 55 -5.85 9.35 -5.42
CA ALA A 55 -5.24 10.68 -5.52
C ALA A 55 -6.22 11.73 -6.04
N ALA A 56 -6.98 11.41 -7.10
CA ALA A 56 -8.01 12.31 -7.65
C ALA A 56 -9.13 12.63 -6.64
N ASN A 57 -9.41 11.72 -5.71
CA ASN A 57 -10.40 11.93 -4.64
C ASN A 57 -9.80 12.56 -3.37
N LEU A 58 -8.53 12.95 -3.36
CA LEU A 58 -7.84 13.60 -2.23
C LEU A 58 -7.21 14.95 -2.63
N PRO A 59 -8.00 15.91 -3.14
CA PRO A 59 -7.47 17.20 -3.53
C PRO A 59 -6.80 17.89 -2.35
N GLY A 60 -5.61 18.47 -2.60
CA GLY A 60 -4.81 19.17 -1.59
C GLY A 60 -3.96 18.28 -0.70
N MET A 61 -4.00 16.95 -0.87
CA MET A 61 -3.12 16.01 -0.18
C MET A 61 -2.06 15.46 -1.15
N SER A 62 -0.83 15.36 -0.68
CA SER A 62 0.25 14.69 -1.42
C SER A 62 0.08 13.18 -1.30
N VAL A 63 0.06 12.49 -2.45
CA VAL A 63 -0.12 11.04 -2.51
C VAL A 63 1.08 10.40 -3.19
N SER A 64 1.64 9.39 -2.57
CA SER A 64 2.66 8.52 -3.16
C SER A 64 2.23 7.07 -3.12
N ALA A 65 2.90 6.20 -3.87
CA ALA A 65 2.54 4.80 -3.92
C ALA A 65 3.76 3.88 -4.06
N TYR A 66 3.60 2.65 -3.60
CA TYR A 66 4.58 1.57 -3.72
C TYR A 66 3.92 0.29 -4.20
N ALA A 67 4.46 -0.30 -5.25
CA ALA A 67 4.07 -1.61 -5.73
C ALA A 67 4.93 -2.69 -5.05
N ILE A 68 4.28 -3.65 -4.39
CA ILE A 68 4.97 -4.72 -3.65
C ILE A 68 5.90 -5.51 -4.58
N ASN A 69 7.14 -5.63 -4.15
CA ASN A 69 8.16 -6.40 -4.85
C ASN A 69 8.11 -7.86 -4.41
N TYR A 70 7.41 -8.70 -5.18
CA TYR A 70 7.32 -10.12 -4.96
C TYR A 70 7.09 -10.87 -6.29
N ARG A 71 7.26 -12.19 -6.29
CA ARG A 71 7.17 -12.99 -7.53
C ARG A 71 5.78 -13.01 -8.15
N ALA A 72 4.72 -12.89 -7.35
CA ALA A 72 3.34 -13.08 -7.78
C ALA A 72 3.15 -14.43 -8.52
N ALA A 73 3.74 -15.50 -7.97
CA ALA A 73 3.76 -16.81 -8.61
C ALA A 73 2.39 -17.46 -8.65
N TYR A 74 2.07 -18.16 -9.75
CA TYR A 74 0.77 -18.85 -9.89
C TYR A 74 0.55 -19.95 -8.85
N ASP A 75 1.62 -20.54 -8.31
CA ASP A 75 1.56 -21.55 -7.24
C ASP A 75 1.20 -20.96 -5.86
N GLN A 76 0.97 -19.66 -5.78
CA GLN A 76 0.61 -18.90 -4.57
C GLN A 76 1.68 -18.89 -3.46
N THR A 77 2.85 -19.48 -3.66
CA THR A 77 3.91 -19.61 -2.63
C THR A 77 4.56 -18.28 -2.25
N SER A 78 4.33 -17.24 -3.05
CA SER A 78 4.96 -15.93 -2.85
C SER A 78 4.13 -14.94 -2.02
N ALA A 79 2.96 -15.33 -1.51
CA ALA A 79 2.13 -14.43 -0.69
C ALA A 79 2.83 -14.02 0.62
N GLY A 80 3.46 -14.96 1.33
CA GLY A 80 4.23 -14.67 2.55
C GLY A 80 5.42 -13.72 2.33
N PRO A 81 6.31 -13.99 1.36
CA PRO A 81 7.34 -13.03 0.95
C PRO A 81 6.79 -11.65 0.59
N GLY A 82 5.68 -11.58 -0.16
CA GLY A 82 5.00 -10.33 -0.48
C GLY A 82 4.52 -9.57 0.76
N ALA A 83 3.94 -10.26 1.73
CA ALA A 83 3.52 -9.66 2.99
C ALA A 83 4.71 -9.13 3.81
N THR A 84 5.85 -9.82 3.74
CA THR A 84 7.09 -9.38 4.37
C THR A 84 7.61 -8.10 3.71
N ASP A 85 7.58 -7.99 2.39
CA ASP A 85 7.94 -6.78 1.66
C ASP A 85 6.99 -5.62 2.01
N MET A 86 5.68 -5.85 1.98
CA MET A 86 4.68 -4.86 2.39
C MET A 86 4.93 -4.33 3.80
N THR A 87 5.15 -5.22 4.75
CA THR A 87 5.41 -4.87 6.15
C THR A 87 6.69 -4.05 6.31
N ASN A 88 7.79 -4.52 5.72
CA ASN A 88 9.07 -3.82 5.80
C ASN A 88 8.97 -2.42 5.19
N HIS A 89 8.30 -2.28 4.04
CA HIS A 89 8.10 -1.00 3.37
C HIS A 89 7.26 -0.04 4.22
N VAL A 90 6.11 -0.49 4.73
CA VAL A 90 5.25 0.33 5.61
C VAL A 90 6.01 0.80 6.86
N VAL A 91 6.76 -0.08 7.50
CA VAL A 91 7.57 0.26 8.69
C VAL A 91 8.64 1.29 8.35
N SER A 92 9.36 1.11 7.24
CA SER A 92 10.40 2.04 6.79
C SER A 92 9.83 3.44 6.52
N VAL A 93 8.73 3.53 5.76
CA VAL A 93 8.07 4.81 5.49
C VAL A 93 7.51 5.43 6.77
N ALA A 94 6.95 4.61 7.66
CA ALA A 94 6.41 5.09 8.93
C ALA A 94 7.47 5.69 9.85
N GLN A 95 8.68 5.16 9.82
CA GLN A 95 9.84 5.68 10.57
C GLN A 95 10.36 6.98 9.97
N ALA A 96 10.51 7.03 8.66
CA ALA A 96 11.00 8.21 7.95
C ALA A 96 9.99 9.38 7.94
N CYS A 97 8.69 9.05 7.89
CA CYS A 97 7.59 10.01 7.72
C CYS A 97 6.51 9.80 8.80
N PRO A 98 6.68 10.38 10.00
CA PRO A 98 5.81 10.08 11.16
C PRO A 98 4.33 10.43 10.95
N ASN A 99 4.01 11.39 10.09
CA ASN A 99 2.64 11.87 9.88
C ASN A 99 1.94 11.22 8.67
N THR A 100 2.67 10.48 7.83
CA THR A 100 2.11 9.80 6.66
C THR A 100 1.08 8.74 7.10
N VAL A 101 -0.08 8.73 6.48
CA VAL A 101 -1.07 7.66 6.64
C VAL A 101 -1.02 6.69 5.45
N PHE A 102 -1.52 5.46 5.65
CA PHE A 102 -1.40 4.40 4.67
C PHE A 102 -2.76 3.91 4.18
N VAL A 103 -2.80 3.57 2.88
CA VAL A 103 -3.82 2.72 2.27
C VAL A 103 -3.13 1.47 1.77
N LEU A 104 -3.57 0.32 2.24
CA LEU A 104 -3.05 -0.98 1.81
C LEU A 104 -4.02 -1.63 0.83
N GLY A 105 -3.52 -2.41 -0.11
CA GLY A 105 -4.43 -3.13 -0.98
C GLY A 105 -3.78 -4.25 -1.76
N GLY A 106 -4.65 -5.07 -2.36
CA GLY A 106 -4.21 -6.17 -3.19
C GLY A 106 -5.31 -6.80 -4.03
N TYR A 107 -4.89 -7.49 -5.07
CA TYR A 107 -5.76 -8.21 -5.98
C TYR A 107 -5.39 -9.71 -5.99
N SER A 108 -6.39 -10.59 -5.90
CA SER A 108 -6.18 -12.03 -5.98
C SER A 108 -5.14 -12.51 -4.94
N GLN A 109 -4.02 -13.11 -5.35
CA GLN A 109 -2.91 -13.42 -4.43
C GLN A 109 -2.42 -12.18 -3.67
N GLY A 110 -2.44 -11.00 -4.30
CA GLY A 110 -2.09 -9.74 -3.63
C GLY A 110 -3.04 -9.37 -2.49
N ALA A 111 -4.30 -9.81 -2.55
CA ALA A 111 -5.22 -9.68 -1.41
C ALA A 111 -4.74 -10.52 -0.22
N SER A 112 -4.27 -11.75 -0.47
CA SER A 112 -3.68 -12.60 0.58
C SER A 112 -2.36 -12.03 1.13
N VAL A 113 -1.55 -11.36 0.28
CA VAL A 113 -0.38 -10.57 0.73
C VAL A 113 -0.84 -9.53 1.76
N THR A 114 -1.89 -8.79 1.44
CA THR A 114 -2.45 -7.76 2.32
C THR A 114 -2.99 -8.38 3.62
N ASP A 115 -3.75 -9.47 3.53
CA ASP A 115 -4.29 -10.18 4.70
C ASP A 115 -3.18 -10.60 5.67
N ILE A 116 -2.13 -11.25 5.16
CA ILE A 116 -0.98 -11.69 5.97
C ILE A 116 -0.30 -10.48 6.62
N SER A 117 -0.09 -9.39 5.87
CA SER A 117 0.60 -8.21 6.39
C SER A 117 -0.14 -7.52 7.54
N ILE A 118 -1.46 -7.64 7.60
CA ILE A 118 -2.31 -7.11 8.68
C ILE A 118 -2.65 -8.16 9.76
N GLY A 119 -2.00 -9.32 9.74
CA GLY A 119 -2.15 -10.37 10.74
C GLY A 119 -3.39 -11.27 10.56
N VAL A 120 -4.11 -11.17 9.44
CA VAL A 120 -5.19 -12.11 9.11
C VAL A 120 -4.58 -13.40 8.57
N LYS A 121 -4.95 -14.52 9.20
CA LYS A 121 -4.45 -15.85 8.79
C LYS A 121 -5.09 -16.30 7.48
N THR A 122 -4.26 -16.72 6.54
CA THR A 122 -4.68 -17.26 5.25
C THR A 122 -4.17 -18.70 5.07
N ARG A 123 -4.67 -19.39 4.04
CA ARG A 123 -4.13 -20.71 3.62
C ARG A 123 -2.90 -20.56 2.70
N LEU A 124 -2.55 -19.35 2.28
CA LEU A 124 -1.51 -19.08 1.29
C LEU A 124 -0.14 -18.74 1.92
N GLY A 125 0.07 -19.14 3.16
CA GLY A 125 1.34 -18.99 3.86
C GLY A 125 1.32 -17.95 4.98
N SER A 126 2.52 -17.58 5.42
CA SER A 126 2.74 -16.60 6.49
C SER A 126 3.90 -15.67 6.11
N GLY A 127 3.93 -14.49 6.70
CA GLY A 127 4.97 -13.49 6.50
C GLY A 127 5.03 -12.54 7.69
N LYS A 128 5.87 -11.50 7.61
CA LYS A 128 5.89 -10.45 8.63
C LYS A 128 4.56 -9.71 8.65
N THR A 129 4.18 -9.26 9.84
CA THR A 129 2.97 -8.45 10.06
C THR A 129 3.34 -7.03 10.47
N ILE A 130 2.54 -6.07 10.04
CA ILE A 130 2.68 -4.66 10.39
C ILE A 130 2.44 -4.52 11.90
N PRO A 131 3.33 -3.86 12.65
CA PRO A 131 3.16 -3.63 14.08
C PRO A 131 1.82 -2.97 14.40
N GLU A 132 1.14 -3.44 15.45
CA GLU A 132 -0.17 -2.93 15.84
C GLU A 132 -0.15 -1.43 16.19
N SER A 133 0.98 -0.94 16.67
CA SER A 133 1.20 0.50 16.91
C SER A 133 1.01 1.37 15.68
N LEU A 134 1.14 0.82 14.47
CA LEU A 134 0.88 1.50 13.21
C LEU A 134 -0.58 1.42 12.75
N ALA A 135 -1.42 0.62 13.40
CA ALA A 135 -2.83 0.47 13.02
C ALA A 135 -3.60 1.80 12.92
N PRO A 136 -3.40 2.80 13.80
CA PRO A 136 -4.08 4.10 13.67
C PRO A 136 -3.73 4.86 12.38
N ARG A 137 -2.55 4.59 11.81
CA ARG A 137 -2.05 5.21 10.58
C ARG A 137 -2.55 4.50 9.31
N ILE A 138 -2.99 3.25 9.39
CA ILE A 138 -3.61 2.52 8.28
C ILE A 138 -5.07 2.93 8.23
N LYS A 139 -5.46 3.67 7.18
CA LYS A 139 -6.79 4.27 7.06
C LYS A 139 -7.76 3.44 6.26
N ALA A 140 -7.29 2.73 5.24
CA ALA A 140 -8.12 1.85 4.42
C ALA A 140 -7.35 0.62 3.99
N ILE A 141 -8.08 -0.49 3.80
CA ILE A 141 -7.58 -1.72 3.22
C ILE A 141 -8.51 -2.10 2.09
N VAL A 142 -7.97 -2.22 0.87
CA VAL A 142 -8.74 -2.45 -0.34
C VAL A 142 -8.35 -3.80 -0.94
N THR A 143 -9.29 -4.73 -1.06
CA THR A 143 -9.03 -6.02 -1.69
C THR A 143 -10.03 -6.33 -2.80
N PHE A 144 -9.53 -6.95 -3.87
CA PHE A 144 -10.33 -7.43 -4.99
C PHE A 144 -10.08 -8.93 -5.15
N GLY A 145 -11.15 -9.71 -5.28
CA GLY A 145 -11.04 -11.15 -5.51
C GLY A 145 -10.25 -11.86 -4.40
N ASN A 146 -10.51 -11.55 -3.14
CA ASN A 146 -9.75 -12.07 -2.01
C ASN A 146 -10.07 -13.55 -1.74
N PRO A 147 -9.07 -14.47 -1.84
CA PRO A 147 -9.25 -15.91 -1.56
C PRO A 147 -9.74 -16.23 -0.15
N LEU A 148 -9.54 -15.32 0.81
CA LEU A 148 -9.99 -15.48 2.20
C LEU A 148 -11.47 -15.81 2.26
N LYS A 149 -12.28 -15.25 1.35
CA LYS A 149 -13.73 -15.42 1.30
C LYS A 149 -14.17 -16.86 0.97
N LEU A 150 -13.33 -17.64 0.29
CA LEU A 150 -13.60 -19.08 0.08
C LEU A 150 -13.61 -19.89 1.39
N SER A 151 -13.00 -19.36 2.44
CA SER A 151 -13.03 -19.93 3.79
C SER A 151 -14.18 -19.38 4.65
N GLY A 152 -15.13 -18.64 4.06
CA GLY A 152 -16.23 -17.97 4.78
C GLY A 152 -15.77 -16.75 5.59
N LEU A 153 -14.53 -16.29 5.39
CA LEU A 153 -13.94 -15.20 6.12
C LEU A 153 -13.82 -13.95 5.26
N THR A 154 -13.80 -12.79 5.90
CA THR A 154 -13.49 -11.47 5.31
C THR A 154 -12.57 -10.73 6.27
N ILE A 155 -11.87 -9.71 5.82
CA ILE A 155 -11.11 -8.84 6.73
C ILE A 155 -12.05 -8.23 7.77
N LYS A 156 -13.26 -7.88 7.32
CA LYS A 156 -14.31 -7.28 8.17
C LYS A 156 -14.67 -8.15 9.38
N ASN A 157 -14.77 -9.47 9.21
CA ASN A 157 -15.15 -10.38 10.31
C ASN A 157 -13.96 -11.08 11.00
N SER A 158 -12.75 -10.97 10.42
CA SER A 158 -11.54 -11.64 10.93
C SER A 158 -10.59 -10.73 11.71
N SER A 159 -10.72 -9.40 11.55
CA SER A 159 -9.81 -8.45 12.18
C SER A 159 -10.57 -7.39 12.98
N PRO A 160 -10.55 -7.45 14.31
CA PRO A 160 -11.11 -6.37 15.14
C PRO A 160 -10.48 -5.00 14.87
N THR A 161 -9.18 -4.99 14.58
CA THR A 161 -8.38 -3.77 14.35
C THR A 161 -8.68 -3.14 12.99
N TYR A 162 -8.85 -3.97 11.94
CA TYR A 162 -8.90 -3.50 10.56
C TYR A 162 -10.26 -3.68 9.88
N GLY A 163 -11.18 -4.43 10.49
CA GLY A 163 -12.48 -4.75 9.87
C GLY A 163 -13.30 -3.54 9.46
N SER A 164 -13.30 -2.48 10.27
CA SER A 164 -14.00 -1.22 9.96
C SER A 164 -13.34 -0.37 8.86
N LYS A 165 -12.13 -0.75 8.44
CA LYS A 165 -11.33 -0.07 7.40
C LYS A 165 -11.29 -0.88 6.11
N ALA A 166 -11.91 -2.05 6.08
CA ALA A 166 -11.88 -2.97 4.96
C ALA A 166 -12.90 -2.60 3.88
N ILE A 167 -12.44 -2.56 2.65
CA ILE A 167 -13.20 -2.34 1.42
C ILE A 167 -12.92 -3.56 0.55
N GLU A 168 -13.88 -4.48 0.48
CA GLU A 168 -13.66 -5.81 -0.09
C GLU A 168 -14.62 -6.04 -1.27
N PHE A 169 -14.07 -6.27 -2.46
CA PHE A 169 -14.82 -6.57 -3.68
C PHE A 169 -14.66 -8.04 -4.07
N CYS A 170 -15.80 -8.70 -4.29
CA CYS A 170 -15.85 -10.07 -4.79
C CYS A 170 -17.04 -10.20 -5.74
N ASN A 171 -16.75 -10.29 -7.04
CA ASN A 171 -17.76 -10.40 -8.07
C ASN A 171 -18.50 -11.73 -8.00
N LEU A 172 -19.79 -11.70 -8.28
CA LEU A 172 -20.60 -12.91 -8.33
C LEU A 172 -20.05 -13.86 -9.40
N GLY A 173 -19.83 -15.09 -9.03
CA GLY A 173 -19.28 -16.12 -9.92
C GLY A 173 -17.75 -16.15 -10.00
N ASP A 174 -17.04 -15.24 -9.34
CA ASP A 174 -15.57 -15.26 -9.25
C ASP A 174 -15.10 -16.54 -8.53
N PRO A 175 -14.32 -17.43 -9.18
CA PRO A 175 -13.86 -18.68 -8.57
C PRO A 175 -12.87 -18.48 -7.42
N VAL A 176 -12.25 -17.31 -7.33
CA VAL A 176 -11.19 -17.03 -6.33
C VAL A 176 -11.77 -16.56 -5.00
N CYS A 177 -12.96 -15.95 -5.02
CA CYS A 177 -13.56 -15.41 -3.79
C CYS A 177 -15.03 -15.77 -3.57
N ALA A 178 -15.76 -16.21 -4.60
CA ALA A 178 -17.19 -16.52 -4.53
C ALA A 178 -17.54 -17.98 -4.81
N ALA A 179 -16.55 -18.88 -4.86
CA ALA A 179 -16.74 -20.29 -5.23
C ALA A 179 -17.51 -20.50 -6.55
N GLY A 180 -17.37 -19.55 -7.49
CA GLY A 180 -18.00 -19.60 -8.82
C GLY A 180 -17.12 -20.30 -9.85
N PHE A 181 -17.56 -20.29 -11.10
CA PHE A 181 -16.84 -20.90 -12.23
C PHE A 181 -16.54 -19.89 -13.35
N ASN A 182 -16.77 -18.60 -13.10
CA ASN A 182 -16.58 -17.55 -14.11
C ASN A 182 -15.29 -16.79 -13.89
N MET A 183 -14.18 -17.23 -14.51
CA MET A 183 -12.88 -16.52 -14.42
C MET A 183 -12.97 -15.09 -14.96
N MET A 184 -13.88 -14.78 -15.89
CA MET A 184 -14.08 -13.42 -16.36
C MET A 184 -14.55 -12.49 -15.24
N ALA A 185 -15.35 -12.97 -14.28
CA ALA A 185 -15.75 -12.20 -13.12
C ALA A 185 -14.53 -11.78 -12.28
N HIS A 186 -13.50 -12.65 -12.18
CA HIS A 186 -12.23 -12.33 -11.52
C HIS A 186 -11.42 -11.26 -12.25
N LEU A 187 -11.51 -11.18 -13.56
CA LEU A 187 -10.77 -10.24 -14.41
C LEU A 187 -11.47 -8.89 -14.62
N MET A 188 -12.75 -8.76 -14.22
CA MET A 188 -13.57 -7.60 -14.57
C MET A 188 -13.47 -6.42 -13.60
N TYR A 189 -12.86 -6.55 -12.44
CA TYR A 189 -12.78 -5.46 -11.43
C TYR A 189 -12.26 -4.13 -11.98
N SER A 190 -11.40 -4.15 -13.02
CA SER A 190 -10.92 -2.93 -13.69
C SER A 190 -11.95 -2.23 -14.56
N ARG A 191 -13.08 -2.91 -14.90
CA ARG A 191 -14.06 -2.46 -15.90
C ARG A 191 -15.48 -2.35 -15.36
N ASP A 192 -15.78 -2.94 -14.20
CA ASP A 192 -17.13 -3.01 -13.63
C ASP A 192 -17.42 -1.88 -12.62
N GLY A 193 -16.52 -0.92 -12.49
CA GLY A 193 -16.65 0.19 -11.54
C GLY A 193 -16.11 -0.09 -10.15
N SER A 194 -15.67 -1.34 -9.85
CA SER A 194 -15.13 -1.72 -8.53
C SER A 194 -13.97 -0.84 -8.12
N VAL A 195 -13.00 -0.58 -9.02
CA VAL A 195 -11.83 0.26 -8.72
C VAL A 195 -12.22 1.70 -8.41
N THR A 196 -13.13 2.28 -9.20
CA THR A 196 -13.61 3.65 -8.98
C THR A 196 -14.34 3.77 -7.64
N ASN A 197 -15.16 2.78 -7.30
CA ASN A 197 -15.89 2.74 -6.04
C ASN A 197 -14.92 2.56 -4.85
N ALA A 198 -13.94 1.65 -4.98
CA ALA A 198 -12.89 1.44 -4.00
C ALA A 198 -12.09 2.71 -3.72
N ALA A 199 -11.67 3.42 -4.78
CA ALA A 199 -10.91 4.66 -4.66
C ALA A 199 -11.67 5.74 -3.89
N ARG A 200 -12.95 5.92 -4.20
CA ARG A 200 -13.83 6.87 -3.50
C ARG A 200 -13.98 6.51 -2.02
N GLN A 201 -14.22 5.24 -1.70
CA GLN A 201 -14.38 4.77 -0.32
C GLN A 201 -13.07 4.90 0.46
N ALA A 202 -11.93 4.50 -0.12
CA ALA A 202 -10.62 4.64 0.51
C ALA A 202 -10.27 6.10 0.81
N ALA A 203 -10.51 7.01 -0.14
CA ALA A 203 -10.31 8.44 0.07
C ALA A 203 -11.22 9.01 1.17
N ALA A 204 -12.45 8.52 1.27
CA ALA A 204 -13.38 8.92 2.35
C ALA A 204 -12.86 8.48 3.73
N LEU A 205 -12.32 7.25 3.85
CA LEU A 205 -11.71 6.76 5.09
C LEU A 205 -10.44 7.55 5.46
N VAL A 206 -9.62 7.91 4.48
CA VAL A 206 -8.45 8.77 4.69
C VAL A 206 -8.87 10.10 5.31
N ARG A 207 -9.96 10.71 4.83
CA ARG A 207 -10.51 11.97 5.37
C ARG A 207 -11.30 11.81 6.68
N GLY A 208 -11.40 10.60 7.23
CA GLY A 208 -12.17 10.31 8.43
C GLY A 208 -13.70 10.30 8.25
N ASN A 209 -14.18 10.27 7.00
CA ASN A 209 -15.60 10.22 6.69
C ASN A 209 -16.09 8.76 6.57
N THR A 210 -16.52 8.17 7.67
CA THR A 210 -16.99 6.76 7.72
C THR A 210 -18.38 6.54 7.11
N LYS A 211 -19.15 7.58 6.79
CA LYS A 211 -20.49 7.44 6.19
C LYS A 211 -20.44 6.88 4.76
N ALA A 212 -19.32 7.02 4.06
CA ALA A 212 -19.17 6.55 2.68
C ALA A 212 -19.09 5.02 2.51
N LEU A 213 -18.99 4.26 3.59
CA LEU A 213 -18.94 2.78 3.57
C LEU A 213 -20.33 2.12 3.53
N ARG A 214 -21.41 2.89 3.56
CA ARG A 214 -22.79 2.39 3.69
C ARG A 214 -23.60 2.45 2.39
N GLY A 215 -22.94 2.70 1.27
CA GLY A 215 -23.59 2.79 -0.05
C GLY A 215 -23.22 1.67 -1.01
#